data_dc4e9583b34f8f832919ae33f969879a
#
_entry.id   dc4e9583b34f8f832919ae33f969879a
#
_cell.length_a   1.000
_cell.length_b   1.000
_cell.length_c   1.000
_cell.angle_alpha   90.00
_cell.angle_beta   90.00
_cell.angle_gamma   90.00
#
_symmetry.space_group_name_H-M   'P 1'
#
loop_
_entity.id
_entity.type
_entity.pdbx_description
1 polymer ?
#
loop_
_entity_poly.entity_id
_entity_poly.type
_entity_poly.pdbx_seq_one_letter_code
_entity_poly.pdbx_strand_id
1 'polypeptide(L)'
;IQHMEPDHAANIANFMDVYRDTTIVSSKKAFAMMAQFFGTDYPDRQIIVKEGDSLTLGKHTLAFVEAPMVHWPEVIVTYDTCDKVLFSADGFGKFGALDVEEPWDDESRRYFIGIVGKYGKQVQNLLKKAATLDIQTICPLHGPVLTENLGHYLSLYNTWSSYQPESEGIVIAYTSVYGHTKQAVEALADQFRSKGCPKVVIHDLARCDMSLAIADAFRYNKLVLATTTYNADIYPFMRDYIHRLTERNFQNRKVALIENGSWAPLAAKVMKNMFEGSKQIAWANTTVHIKSALSDESRAELNALVEEFCQDYIAQHSETANKNDLSALFNIGYGLYVVTSNDGRRDNGLIVNTVSQVTNTPNRIAVTINKANYSHHVIKQTGIMNLNCLSTEAPFDIFQTFGFQSGRTVDKFAGAGIQPLYSDNGLAFLPKYINSFMSLKVEQYIDMDTHGMFICSITESRVISKVETMTYNYYQNNVKPKPATEGKKGFVCKVCGYIYEGDELPEDFICPLCKHGVADFEPIEG
;
A
#
# COMPACT_ATOMS: atom_id res chain seq x y z
N ILE A 1 5.94 -10.30 38.95
CA ILE A 1 6.85 -9.36 38.24
C ILE A 1 7.51 -10.12 37.09
N GLN A 2 7.38 -9.63 35.89
CA GLN A 2 7.86 -10.29 34.66
C GLN A 2 9.20 -9.73 34.18
N HIS A 3 9.46 -8.44 34.46
CA HIS A 3 10.61 -7.71 33.98
C HIS A 3 11.04 -6.64 34.99
N MET A 4 12.34 -6.39 35.10
CA MET A 4 12.94 -5.51 36.11
C MET A 4 13.46 -4.19 35.54
N GLU A 5 13.17 -3.86 34.28
CA GLU A 5 13.48 -2.54 33.75
C GLU A 5 12.74 -1.46 34.54
N PRO A 6 13.39 -0.31 34.86
CA PRO A 6 12.85 0.65 35.79
C PRO A 6 11.51 1.28 35.40
N ASP A 7 11.15 1.33 34.11
CA ASP A 7 9.83 1.81 33.63
C ASP A 7 8.68 0.90 34.08
N HIS A 8 8.96 -0.37 34.41
CA HIS A 8 8.02 -1.33 34.99
C HIS A 8 8.24 -1.53 36.49
N ALA A 9 9.49 -1.53 36.92
CA ALA A 9 9.89 -2.00 38.26
C ALA A 9 10.09 -0.88 39.29
N ALA A 10 10.25 0.38 38.90
CA ALA A 10 10.65 1.47 39.79
C ALA A 10 9.73 1.64 41.02
N ASN A 11 8.45 1.32 40.89
CA ASN A 11 7.47 1.47 41.97
C ASN A 11 7.31 0.23 42.87
N ILE A 12 8.06 -0.83 42.67
CA ILE A 12 7.94 -2.06 43.50
C ILE A 12 8.12 -1.75 44.99
N ALA A 13 9.14 -0.99 45.37
CA ALA A 13 9.38 -0.65 46.75
C ALA A 13 8.20 0.11 47.36
N ASN A 14 7.70 1.15 46.71
CA ASN A 14 6.54 1.91 47.16
C ASN A 14 5.28 1.04 47.29
N PHE A 15 5.06 0.12 46.35
CA PHE A 15 3.95 -0.81 46.39
C PHE A 15 4.05 -1.77 47.59
N MET A 16 5.22 -2.32 47.85
CA MET A 16 5.47 -3.26 48.95
C MET A 16 5.41 -2.59 50.31
N ASP A 17 5.68 -1.31 50.43
CA ASP A 17 5.51 -0.51 51.65
C ASP A 17 4.04 -0.24 51.98
N VAL A 18 3.21 -0.05 50.96
CA VAL A 18 1.78 0.19 51.11
C VAL A 18 1.05 -1.13 51.38
N TYR A 19 1.33 -2.17 50.59
CA TYR A 19 0.65 -3.47 50.64
C TYR A 19 1.54 -4.51 51.37
N ARG A 20 1.59 -4.45 52.68
CA ARG A 20 2.55 -5.22 53.47
C ARG A 20 2.33 -6.72 53.48
N ASP A 21 1.12 -7.20 53.15
CA ASP A 21 0.76 -8.61 53.09
C ASP A 21 0.95 -9.22 51.68
N THR A 22 1.40 -8.40 50.70
CA THR A 22 1.60 -8.85 49.34
C THR A 22 2.87 -9.64 49.20
N THR A 23 2.79 -10.75 48.44
CA THR A 23 3.92 -11.60 48.06
C THR A 23 4.27 -11.34 46.60
N ILE A 24 5.55 -11.14 46.30
CA ILE A 24 6.09 -11.00 44.94
C ILE A 24 6.36 -12.39 44.36
N VAL A 25 5.91 -12.62 43.13
CA VAL A 25 6.23 -13.82 42.35
C VAL A 25 7.09 -13.43 41.15
N SER A 26 8.29 -13.97 41.04
CA SER A 26 9.21 -13.66 39.95
C SER A 26 10.33 -14.70 39.82
N SER A 27 11.22 -14.50 38.81
CA SER A 27 12.40 -15.32 38.65
C SER A 27 13.46 -15.05 39.72
N LYS A 28 14.34 -16.03 39.99
CA LYS A 28 15.47 -15.82 40.93
C LYS A 28 16.36 -14.64 40.56
N LYS A 29 16.56 -14.41 39.25
CA LYS A 29 17.36 -13.27 38.77
C LYS A 29 16.69 -11.93 39.04
N ALA A 30 15.35 -11.86 38.88
CA ALA A 30 14.60 -10.65 39.19
C ALA A 30 14.75 -10.26 40.67
N PHE A 31 14.68 -11.21 41.61
CA PHE A 31 14.94 -10.92 43.03
C PHE A 31 16.36 -10.43 43.29
N ALA A 32 17.35 -11.01 42.63
CA ALA A 32 18.75 -10.49 42.75
C ALA A 32 18.86 -9.04 42.22
N MET A 33 18.11 -8.69 41.17
CA MET A 33 18.05 -7.32 40.64
C MET A 33 17.28 -6.39 41.57
N MET A 34 16.17 -6.85 42.22
CA MET A 34 15.47 -6.09 43.26
C MET A 34 16.40 -5.71 44.40
N ALA A 35 17.27 -6.62 44.85
CA ALA A 35 18.26 -6.30 45.86
C ALA A 35 19.24 -5.18 45.43
N GLN A 36 19.59 -5.15 44.14
CA GLN A 36 20.45 -4.10 43.56
C GLN A 36 19.71 -2.75 43.47
N PHE A 37 18.46 -2.75 43.04
CA PHE A 37 17.67 -1.53 42.86
C PHE A 37 17.13 -0.96 44.18
N PHE A 38 16.71 -1.82 45.11
CA PHE A 38 15.94 -1.40 46.30
C PHE A 38 16.64 -1.72 47.62
N GLY A 39 17.80 -2.38 47.57
CA GLY A 39 18.54 -2.80 48.80
C GLY A 39 17.90 -4.00 49.52
N THR A 40 16.86 -4.60 48.96
CA THR A 40 16.14 -5.77 49.47
C THR A 40 15.57 -6.60 48.35
N ASP A 41 15.47 -7.91 48.53
CA ASP A 41 14.76 -8.86 47.68
C ASP A 41 13.47 -9.38 48.32
N TYR A 42 13.06 -8.78 49.44
CA TYR A 42 11.84 -9.14 50.20
C TYR A 42 11.81 -10.63 50.61
N PRO A 43 12.79 -11.18 51.34
CA PRO A 43 12.96 -12.62 51.53
C PRO A 43 11.76 -13.32 52.17
N ASP A 44 11.02 -12.62 53.05
CA ASP A 44 9.81 -13.14 53.73
C ASP A 44 8.53 -13.02 52.86
N ARG A 45 8.61 -12.37 51.69
CA ARG A 45 7.47 -12.07 50.82
C ARG A 45 7.78 -12.35 49.37
N GLN A 46 8.49 -13.46 49.07
CA GLN A 46 8.83 -13.85 47.72
C GLN A 46 8.43 -15.28 47.39
N ILE A 47 8.01 -15.52 46.17
CA ILE A 47 7.86 -16.83 45.56
C ILE A 47 8.75 -16.85 44.32
N ILE A 48 9.78 -17.67 44.33
CA ILE A 48 10.66 -17.85 43.18
C ILE A 48 10.05 -18.89 42.25
N VAL A 49 9.87 -18.51 40.98
CA VAL A 49 9.37 -19.38 39.92
C VAL A 49 10.38 -19.51 38.78
N LYS A 50 10.27 -20.60 38.05
CA LYS A 50 11.11 -20.93 36.89
C LYS A 50 10.27 -21.56 35.77
N GLU A 51 10.92 -21.91 34.69
CA GLU A 51 10.31 -22.62 33.55
C GLU A 51 9.48 -23.81 33.99
N GLY A 52 8.21 -23.83 33.59
CA GLY A 52 7.28 -24.92 33.84
C GLY A 52 6.61 -24.92 35.23
N ASP A 53 6.96 -24.00 36.11
CA ASP A 53 6.25 -23.82 37.37
C ASP A 53 4.86 -23.25 37.12
N SER A 54 3.95 -23.47 38.07
CA SER A 54 2.60 -22.89 38.06
C SER A 54 2.18 -22.41 39.42
N LEU A 55 1.29 -21.43 39.45
CA LEU A 55 0.68 -20.91 40.69
C LEU A 55 -0.85 -20.89 40.55
N THR A 56 -1.53 -21.61 41.42
CA THR A 56 -3.00 -21.61 41.44
C THR A 56 -3.52 -20.45 42.31
N LEU A 57 -4.39 -19.65 41.76
CA LEU A 57 -5.07 -18.52 42.38
C LEU A 57 -6.58 -18.74 42.31
N GLY A 58 -7.07 -19.74 43.06
CA GLY A 58 -8.48 -20.11 43.03
C GLY A 58 -8.92 -20.66 41.66
N LYS A 59 -9.68 -19.87 40.90
CA LYS A 59 -10.16 -20.26 39.56
C LYS A 59 -9.05 -20.24 38.51
N HIS A 60 -8.08 -19.36 38.65
CA HIS A 60 -7.00 -19.15 37.69
C HIS A 60 -5.77 -19.98 38.05
N THR A 61 -5.05 -20.41 37.05
CA THR A 61 -3.73 -21.02 37.21
C THR A 61 -2.76 -20.34 36.27
N LEU A 62 -1.74 -19.72 36.85
CA LEU A 62 -0.68 -19.02 36.14
C LEU A 62 0.46 -20.00 35.84
N ALA A 63 0.80 -20.19 34.59
CA ALA A 63 1.99 -20.94 34.17
C ALA A 63 3.11 -19.95 33.80
N PHE A 64 4.35 -20.28 34.18
CA PHE A 64 5.52 -19.43 33.97
C PHE A 64 6.44 -20.01 32.91
N VAL A 65 6.87 -19.14 31.97
CA VAL A 65 7.79 -19.49 30.89
C VAL A 65 8.97 -18.52 30.91
N GLU A 66 10.15 -19.05 31.09
CA GLU A 66 11.36 -18.22 31.03
C GLU A 66 11.64 -17.72 29.62
N ALA A 67 11.89 -16.42 29.50
CA ALA A 67 12.21 -15.72 28.25
C ALA A 67 13.52 -14.93 28.36
N PRO A 68 14.64 -15.57 28.75
CA PRO A 68 15.89 -14.87 29.01
C PRO A 68 16.38 -14.16 27.74
N MET A 69 16.83 -12.91 27.90
CA MET A 69 17.27 -12.01 26.84
C MET A 69 16.17 -11.60 25.84
N VAL A 70 14.91 -11.69 26.27
CA VAL A 70 13.78 -11.09 25.54
C VAL A 70 13.13 -10.00 26.43
N HIS A 71 13.79 -8.81 26.73
CA HIS A 71 15.15 -8.58 26.22
C HIS A 71 16.23 -8.59 27.34
N TRP A 72 15.89 -8.77 28.60
CA TRP A 72 16.80 -8.91 29.74
C TRP A 72 16.89 -10.36 30.24
N PRO A 73 17.93 -10.67 31.06
CA PRO A 73 18.22 -12.06 31.42
C PRO A 73 17.24 -12.68 32.42
N GLU A 74 16.46 -11.89 33.15
CA GLU A 74 15.52 -12.31 34.20
C GLU A 74 14.09 -12.46 33.71
N VAL A 75 13.79 -12.08 32.46
CA VAL A 75 12.41 -12.02 31.92
C VAL A 75 11.71 -13.37 32.00
N ILE A 76 10.51 -13.34 32.55
CA ILE A 76 9.53 -14.42 32.47
C ILE A 76 8.26 -13.89 31.81
N VAL A 77 7.58 -14.73 31.03
CA VAL A 77 6.20 -14.49 30.60
C VAL A 77 5.25 -15.34 31.40
N THR A 78 4.04 -14.87 31.60
CA THR A 78 3.04 -15.56 32.41
C THR A 78 1.83 -15.86 31.57
N TYR A 79 1.36 -17.12 31.60
CA TYR A 79 0.16 -17.54 30.89
C TYR A 79 -0.93 -17.95 31.88
N ASP A 80 -2.07 -17.28 31.83
CA ASP A 80 -3.28 -17.69 32.54
C ASP A 80 -4.01 -18.77 31.72
N THR A 81 -4.02 -19.98 32.26
CA THR A 81 -4.62 -21.12 31.59
C THR A 81 -6.16 -21.11 31.59
N CYS A 82 -6.78 -20.34 32.48
CA CYS A 82 -8.24 -20.21 32.58
C CYS A 82 -8.78 -19.29 31.48
N ASP A 83 -8.26 -18.06 31.42
CA ASP A 83 -8.75 -17.04 30.48
C ASP A 83 -7.91 -16.98 29.21
N LYS A 84 -6.87 -17.84 29.09
CA LYS A 84 -5.99 -17.97 27.91
C LYS A 84 -5.26 -16.66 27.57
N VAL A 85 -4.86 -15.94 28.60
CA VAL A 85 -4.18 -14.66 28.52
C VAL A 85 -2.68 -14.85 28.66
N LEU A 86 -1.91 -14.35 27.70
CA LEU A 86 -0.46 -14.26 27.77
C LEU A 86 -0.04 -12.86 28.20
N PHE A 87 0.54 -12.73 29.38
CA PHE A 87 1.26 -11.54 29.82
C PHE A 87 2.70 -11.65 29.31
N SER A 88 3.01 -10.94 28.26
CA SER A 88 4.18 -11.18 27.42
C SER A 88 5.43 -10.37 27.78
N ALA A 89 5.45 -9.72 28.94
CA ALA A 89 6.44 -8.69 29.25
C ALA A 89 6.51 -7.66 28.09
N ASP A 90 7.71 -7.30 27.61
CA ASP A 90 7.88 -6.39 26.48
C ASP A 90 7.58 -7.03 25.11
N GLY A 91 7.42 -8.33 25.08
CA GLY A 91 7.04 -9.02 23.86
C GLY A 91 5.72 -8.52 23.30
N PHE A 92 5.67 -8.27 21.98
CA PHE A 92 4.53 -7.70 21.25
C PHE A 92 4.22 -6.24 21.60
N GLY A 93 5.15 -5.54 22.26
CA GLY A 93 5.06 -4.12 22.54
C GLY A 93 5.25 -3.24 21.30
N LYS A 94 4.83 -1.98 21.41
CA LYS A 94 5.08 -0.94 20.41
C LYS A 94 5.42 0.38 21.08
N PHE A 95 6.10 1.28 20.35
CA PHE A 95 6.21 2.68 20.74
C PHE A 95 4.89 3.44 20.54
N GLY A 96 4.82 4.64 21.08
CA GLY A 96 3.69 5.56 20.95
C GLY A 96 2.66 5.45 22.06
N ALA A 97 1.85 6.50 22.21
CA ALA A 97 0.79 6.57 23.20
C ALA A 97 -0.47 5.82 22.72
N LEU A 98 -1.29 5.34 23.67
CA LEU A 98 -2.50 4.57 23.35
C LEU A 98 -3.63 5.42 22.76
N ASP A 99 -3.58 6.72 22.92
CA ASP A 99 -4.54 7.70 22.42
C ASP A 99 -4.16 8.29 21.04
N VAL A 100 -3.06 7.80 20.44
CA VAL A 100 -2.63 8.14 19.09
C VAL A 100 -2.97 7.00 18.15
N GLU A 101 -3.75 7.28 17.11
CA GLU A 101 -4.07 6.32 16.07
C GLU A 101 -2.90 6.20 15.08
N GLU A 102 -2.19 5.09 15.14
CA GLU A 102 -1.05 4.77 14.28
C GLU A 102 -0.98 3.26 14.01
N PRO A 103 -0.42 2.83 12.84
CA PRO A 103 -0.29 1.41 12.54
C PRO A 103 0.59 0.69 13.56
N TRP A 104 0.08 -0.39 14.16
CA TRP A 104 0.82 -1.21 15.12
C TRP A 104 2.12 -1.76 14.52
N ASP A 105 2.07 -2.23 13.28
CA ASP A 105 3.19 -2.91 12.62
C ASP A 105 4.45 -2.04 12.53
N ASP A 106 4.30 -0.76 12.21
CA ASP A 106 5.43 0.14 11.99
C ASP A 106 6.13 0.48 13.32
N GLU A 107 5.38 0.81 14.35
CA GLU A 107 5.92 1.16 15.66
C GLU A 107 6.36 -0.07 16.46
N SER A 108 5.71 -1.21 16.30
CA SER A 108 6.16 -2.47 16.90
C SER A 108 7.42 -3.01 16.22
N ARG A 109 7.58 -2.87 14.90
CA ARG A 109 8.84 -3.20 14.20
C ARG A 109 9.99 -2.34 14.73
N ARG A 110 9.76 -1.03 14.84
CA ARG A 110 10.76 -0.09 15.36
C ARG A 110 11.14 -0.43 16.80
N TYR A 111 10.15 -0.75 17.64
CA TYR A 111 10.34 -1.22 19.01
C TYR A 111 11.15 -2.53 19.03
N PHE A 112 10.71 -3.56 18.29
CA PHE A 112 11.36 -4.86 18.23
C PHE A 112 12.82 -4.75 17.79
N ILE A 113 13.09 -4.09 16.67
CA ILE A 113 14.46 -3.95 16.14
C ILE A 113 15.34 -3.11 17.08
N GLY A 114 14.77 -2.07 17.69
CA GLY A 114 15.46 -1.20 18.63
C GLY A 114 15.89 -1.92 19.91
N ILE A 115 15.00 -2.69 20.48
CA ILE A 115 15.13 -3.26 21.85
C ILE A 115 15.56 -4.74 21.80
N VAL A 116 14.92 -5.55 20.97
CA VAL A 116 15.06 -7.03 20.95
C VAL A 116 15.89 -7.53 19.77
N GLY A 117 16.12 -6.71 18.75
CA GLY A 117 16.67 -7.12 17.44
C GLY A 117 17.94 -7.99 17.50
N LYS A 118 18.82 -7.77 18.49
CA LYS A 118 20.01 -8.61 18.70
C LYS A 118 19.68 -10.07 19.07
N TYR A 119 18.55 -10.32 19.68
CA TYR A 119 18.20 -11.57 20.36
C TYR A 119 17.19 -12.43 19.59
N GLY A 120 17.21 -12.38 18.27
CA GLY A 120 16.26 -13.11 17.42
C GLY A 120 16.17 -14.62 17.74
N LYS A 121 17.31 -15.29 18.04
CA LYS A 121 17.30 -16.71 18.41
C LYS A 121 16.49 -16.97 19.70
N GLN A 122 16.61 -16.09 20.68
CA GLN A 122 15.87 -16.21 21.95
C GLN A 122 14.38 -16.01 21.72
N VAL A 123 13.98 -15.04 20.88
CA VAL A 123 12.59 -14.84 20.47
C VAL A 123 12.06 -16.05 19.71
N GLN A 124 12.82 -16.64 18.78
CA GLN A 124 12.43 -17.87 18.09
C GLN A 124 12.19 -19.04 19.06
N ASN A 125 12.98 -19.15 20.12
CA ASN A 125 12.76 -20.16 21.16
C ASN A 125 11.49 -19.89 21.95
N LEU A 126 11.21 -18.63 22.30
CA LEU A 126 9.98 -18.23 22.99
C LEU A 126 8.74 -18.51 22.11
N LEU A 127 8.78 -18.16 20.82
CA LEU A 127 7.68 -18.43 19.88
C LEU A 127 7.38 -19.92 19.76
N LYS A 128 8.41 -20.79 19.78
CA LYS A 128 8.20 -22.27 19.78
C LYS A 128 7.47 -22.75 21.03
N LYS A 129 7.77 -22.16 22.19
CA LYS A 129 7.07 -22.48 23.45
C LYS A 129 5.63 -21.95 23.39
N ALA A 130 5.42 -20.72 22.97
CA ALA A 130 4.11 -20.08 22.84
C ALA A 130 3.19 -20.82 21.86
N ALA A 131 3.73 -21.43 20.81
CA ALA A 131 2.96 -22.21 19.83
C ALA A 131 2.27 -23.45 20.43
N THR A 132 2.65 -23.89 21.64
CA THR A 132 2.00 -24.99 22.36
C THR A 132 0.84 -24.53 23.24
N LEU A 133 0.62 -23.22 23.36
CA LEU A 133 -0.41 -22.61 24.21
C LEU A 133 -1.60 -22.15 23.35
N ASP A 134 -2.80 -22.28 23.91
CA ASP A 134 -4.01 -21.73 23.29
C ASP A 134 -4.21 -20.27 23.75
N ILE A 135 -3.49 -19.35 23.11
CA ILE A 135 -3.49 -17.93 23.46
C ILE A 135 -4.64 -17.21 22.75
N GLN A 136 -5.51 -16.54 23.51
CA GLN A 136 -6.61 -15.74 22.99
C GLN A 136 -6.43 -14.24 23.22
N THR A 137 -5.56 -13.86 24.16
CA THR A 137 -5.25 -12.46 24.45
C THR A 137 -3.76 -12.33 24.76
N ILE A 138 -3.12 -11.30 24.24
CA ILE A 138 -1.74 -10.92 24.58
C ILE A 138 -1.76 -9.56 25.26
N CYS A 139 -1.17 -9.49 26.46
CA CYS A 139 -1.03 -8.27 27.25
C CYS A 139 0.45 -7.88 27.34
N PRO A 140 0.95 -7.04 26.43
CA PRO A 140 2.30 -6.51 26.51
C PRO A 140 2.41 -5.41 27.57
N LEU A 141 3.62 -5.12 28.03
CA LEU A 141 3.88 -4.02 28.96
C LEU A 141 3.86 -2.65 28.25
N HIS A 142 4.08 -2.61 26.94
CA HIS A 142 3.96 -1.43 26.09
C HIS A 142 2.93 -1.66 24.97
N GLY A 143 2.11 -0.64 24.68
CA GLY A 143 1.11 -0.71 23.62
C GLY A 143 -0.25 -1.29 24.05
N PRO A 144 -1.12 -1.59 23.10
CA PRO A 144 -2.48 -2.06 23.39
C PRO A 144 -2.52 -3.54 23.75
N VAL A 145 -3.57 -3.94 24.45
CA VAL A 145 -3.94 -5.36 24.60
C VAL A 145 -4.39 -5.89 23.24
N LEU A 146 -3.86 -7.06 22.83
CA LEU A 146 -4.14 -7.69 21.55
C LEU A 146 -5.12 -8.84 21.75
N THR A 147 -6.29 -8.76 21.15
CA THR A 147 -7.38 -9.73 21.27
C THR A 147 -7.82 -10.32 19.94
N GLU A 148 -7.46 -9.69 18.84
CA GLU A 148 -7.86 -10.10 17.50
C GLU A 148 -6.62 -10.28 16.61
N ASN A 149 -6.76 -11.11 15.57
CA ASN A 149 -5.72 -11.32 14.56
C ASN A 149 -4.33 -11.68 15.11
N LEU A 150 -4.26 -12.43 16.21
CA LEU A 150 -3.01 -12.78 16.89
C LEU A 150 -2.00 -13.47 15.97
N GLY A 151 -2.48 -14.24 14.98
CA GLY A 151 -1.64 -14.88 13.96
C GLY A 151 -0.78 -13.88 13.16
N HIS A 152 -1.29 -12.68 12.90
CA HIS A 152 -0.54 -11.62 12.23
C HIS A 152 0.66 -11.16 13.06
N TYR A 153 0.44 -10.85 14.33
CA TYR A 153 1.52 -10.40 15.23
C TYR A 153 2.58 -11.48 15.44
N LEU A 154 2.16 -12.73 15.61
CA LEU A 154 3.08 -13.88 15.72
C LEU A 154 3.89 -14.08 14.43
N SER A 155 3.28 -13.91 13.26
CA SER A 155 3.96 -13.99 11.96
C SER A 155 5.02 -12.91 11.80
N LEU A 156 4.71 -11.66 12.17
CA LEU A 156 5.67 -10.56 12.12
C LEU A 156 6.85 -10.80 13.08
N TYR A 157 6.59 -11.22 14.32
CA TYR A 157 7.64 -11.56 15.26
C TYR A 157 8.52 -12.71 14.78
N ASN A 158 7.94 -13.71 14.10
CA ASN A 158 8.70 -14.79 13.47
C ASN A 158 9.59 -14.27 12.35
N THR A 159 9.09 -13.38 11.49
CA THR A 159 9.83 -12.76 10.40
C THR A 159 10.99 -11.92 10.92
N TRP A 160 10.74 -11.01 11.88
CA TRP A 160 11.76 -10.14 12.43
C TRP A 160 12.83 -10.90 13.19
N SER A 161 12.46 -11.87 14.02
CA SER A 161 13.39 -12.66 14.83
C SER A 161 14.22 -13.67 14.03
N SER A 162 13.74 -14.07 12.85
CA SER A 162 14.51 -14.86 11.87
C SER A 162 15.34 -14.01 10.92
N TYR A 163 15.30 -12.69 11.06
CA TYR A 163 16.00 -11.71 10.22
C TYR A 163 15.61 -11.77 8.73
N GLN A 164 14.43 -12.29 8.42
CA GLN A 164 13.92 -12.26 7.05
C GLN A 164 13.37 -10.86 6.70
N PRO A 165 13.45 -10.44 5.45
CA PRO A 165 12.76 -9.24 5.02
C PRO A 165 11.24 -9.41 5.16
N GLU A 166 10.58 -8.36 5.63
CA GLU A 166 9.12 -8.33 5.76
C GLU A 166 8.44 -8.04 4.41
N SER A 167 9.10 -7.21 3.60
CA SER A 167 8.55 -6.73 2.34
C SER A 167 9.63 -6.56 1.28
N GLU A 168 9.22 -6.64 0.02
CA GLU A 168 10.06 -6.23 -1.10
C GLU A 168 10.13 -4.71 -1.20
N GLY A 169 11.33 -4.20 -1.46
CA GLY A 169 11.58 -2.77 -1.60
C GLY A 169 13.06 -2.43 -1.44
N ILE A 170 13.38 -1.18 -1.69
CA ILE A 170 14.74 -0.64 -1.60
C ILE A 170 14.79 0.50 -0.60
N VAL A 171 15.66 0.38 0.39
CA VAL A 171 16.03 1.50 1.27
C VAL A 171 17.29 2.14 0.74
N ILE A 172 17.31 3.45 0.60
CA ILE A 172 18.50 4.24 0.29
C ILE A 172 18.83 5.09 1.52
N ALA A 173 19.85 4.70 2.24
CA ALA A 173 20.38 5.45 3.38
C ALA A 173 21.62 6.24 2.94
N TYR A 174 21.60 7.55 3.12
CA TYR A 174 22.68 8.38 2.63
C TYR A 174 23.11 9.49 3.60
N THR A 175 24.33 9.98 3.36
CA THR A 175 24.81 11.26 3.89
C THR A 175 25.34 12.11 2.75
N SER A 176 25.12 13.42 2.81
CA SER A 176 25.60 14.35 1.80
C SER A 176 26.02 15.68 2.45
N VAL A 177 27.24 16.12 2.19
CA VAL A 177 27.77 17.37 2.75
C VAL A 177 27.38 18.57 1.87
N TYR A 178 27.65 18.50 0.57
CA TYR A 178 27.46 19.59 -0.38
C TYR A 178 26.32 19.35 -1.39
N GLY A 179 25.53 18.31 -1.21
CA GLY A 179 24.36 18.02 -2.05
C GLY A 179 24.60 17.05 -3.23
N HIS A 180 25.83 16.81 -3.66
CA HIS A 180 26.11 15.99 -4.84
C HIS A 180 25.76 14.49 -4.63
N THR A 181 26.05 13.93 -3.46
CA THR A 181 25.62 12.56 -3.12
C THR A 181 24.08 12.48 -3.04
N LYS A 182 23.43 13.52 -2.50
CA LYS A 182 21.95 13.62 -2.47
C LYS A 182 21.38 13.60 -3.88
N GLN A 183 21.90 14.40 -4.81
CA GLN A 183 21.45 14.43 -6.21
C GLN A 183 21.57 13.05 -6.88
N ALA A 184 22.65 12.31 -6.59
CA ALA A 184 22.83 10.96 -7.11
C ALA A 184 21.77 9.97 -6.55
N VAL A 185 21.49 10.07 -5.26
CA VAL A 185 20.47 9.25 -4.58
C VAL A 185 19.07 9.56 -5.08
N GLU A 186 18.72 10.81 -5.30
CA GLU A 186 17.42 11.22 -5.84
C GLU A 186 17.24 10.67 -7.27
N ALA A 187 18.25 10.82 -8.14
CA ALA A 187 18.24 10.27 -9.49
C ALA A 187 18.11 8.73 -9.49
N LEU A 188 18.81 8.04 -8.58
CA LEU A 188 18.73 6.60 -8.42
C LEU A 188 17.33 6.16 -7.98
N ALA A 189 16.74 6.86 -7.01
CA ALA A 189 15.41 6.54 -6.50
C ALA A 189 14.33 6.68 -7.58
N ASP A 190 14.43 7.72 -8.42
CA ASP A 190 13.49 7.92 -9.53
C ASP A 190 13.64 6.82 -10.58
N GLN A 191 14.86 6.38 -10.87
CA GLN A 191 15.09 5.24 -11.76
C GLN A 191 14.52 3.92 -11.17
N PHE A 192 14.70 3.64 -9.87
CA PHE A 192 14.10 2.46 -9.24
C PHE A 192 12.57 2.48 -9.33
N ARG A 193 11.95 3.63 -9.09
CA ARG A 193 10.50 3.80 -9.23
C ARG A 193 10.04 3.57 -10.68
N SER A 194 10.75 4.13 -11.65
CA SER A 194 10.43 3.97 -13.07
C SER A 194 10.57 2.53 -13.57
N LYS A 195 11.43 1.71 -12.94
CA LYS A 195 11.59 0.27 -13.21
C LYS A 195 10.61 -0.62 -12.44
N GLY A 196 9.63 -0.05 -11.76
CA GLY A 196 8.58 -0.80 -11.07
C GLY A 196 8.96 -1.37 -9.71
N CYS A 197 9.99 -0.81 -9.05
CA CYS A 197 10.28 -1.19 -7.66
C CYS A 197 9.06 -0.90 -6.76
N PRO A 198 8.53 -1.89 -6.00
CA PRO A 198 7.28 -1.75 -5.28
C PRO A 198 7.32 -0.70 -4.16
N LYS A 199 8.51 -0.46 -3.58
CA LYS A 199 8.72 0.58 -2.58
C LYS A 199 10.17 1.09 -2.61
N VAL A 200 10.35 2.41 -2.63
CA VAL A 200 11.65 3.08 -2.49
C VAL A 200 11.55 4.07 -1.35
N VAL A 201 12.35 3.84 -0.31
CA VAL A 201 12.44 4.70 0.89
C VAL A 201 13.81 5.36 0.91
N ILE A 202 13.86 6.65 1.22
CA ILE A 202 15.11 7.43 1.25
C ILE A 202 15.28 8.04 2.64
N HIS A 203 16.45 7.83 3.25
CA HIS A 203 16.80 8.40 4.54
C HIS A 203 18.05 9.26 4.43
N ASP A 204 17.92 10.58 4.69
CA ASP A 204 19.05 11.45 4.99
C ASP A 204 19.47 11.22 6.45
N LEU A 205 20.49 10.43 6.67
CA LEU A 205 20.92 10.00 8.00
C LEU A 205 21.35 11.15 8.93
N ALA A 206 21.65 12.31 8.37
CA ALA A 206 21.98 13.50 9.15
C ALA A 206 20.74 14.28 9.62
N ARG A 207 19.53 13.93 9.11
CA ARG A 207 18.29 14.71 9.32
C ARG A 207 17.06 13.86 9.65
N CYS A 208 17.14 12.53 9.48
CA CYS A 208 16.04 11.64 9.83
C CYS A 208 16.16 11.13 11.27
N ASP A 209 15.08 10.55 11.77
CA ASP A 209 15.16 9.68 12.96
C ASP A 209 15.90 8.39 12.58
N MET A 210 17.04 8.17 13.22
CA MET A 210 17.90 7.02 12.97
C MET A 210 17.16 5.69 13.24
N SER A 211 16.24 5.66 14.21
CA SER A 211 15.49 4.43 14.54
C SER A 211 14.56 4.00 13.41
N LEU A 212 13.97 4.96 12.70
CA LEU A 212 13.14 4.69 11.50
C LEU A 212 14.00 4.14 10.35
N ALA A 213 15.15 4.76 10.10
CA ALA A 213 16.06 4.29 9.05
C ALA A 213 16.56 2.86 9.31
N ILE A 214 16.82 2.52 10.58
CA ILE A 214 17.22 1.16 11.00
C ILE A 214 16.05 0.20 10.80
N ALA A 215 14.85 0.54 11.27
CA ALA A 215 13.67 -0.32 11.13
C ALA A 215 13.36 -0.63 9.67
N ASP A 216 13.47 0.36 8.78
CA ASP A 216 13.25 0.17 7.34
C ASP A 216 14.32 -0.72 6.70
N ALA A 217 15.60 -0.65 7.12
CA ALA A 217 16.63 -1.55 6.63
C ALA A 217 16.32 -3.02 6.99
N PHE A 218 15.70 -3.27 8.15
CA PHE A 218 15.23 -4.62 8.51
C PHE A 218 13.92 -5.00 7.84
N ARG A 219 13.09 -4.03 7.46
CA ARG A 219 11.81 -4.26 6.76
C ARG A 219 12.02 -4.75 5.34
N TYR A 220 12.84 -4.05 4.57
CA TYR A 220 12.99 -4.29 3.14
C TYR A 220 14.16 -5.20 2.78
N ASN A 221 14.06 -5.87 1.63
CA ASN A 221 15.03 -6.88 1.18
C ASN A 221 16.32 -6.28 0.58
N LYS A 222 16.32 -4.99 0.20
CA LYS A 222 17.46 -4.34 -0.46
C LYS A 222 17.83 -3.02 0.21
N LEU A 223 19.14 -2.78 0.35
CA LEU A 223 19.70 -1.59 0.97
C LEU A 223 20.77 -0.96 0.08
N VAL A 224 20.69 0.33 -0.18
CA VAL A 224 21.74 1.13 -0.81
C VAL A 224 22.33 2.06 0.24
N LEU A 225 23.65 2.04 0.40
CA LEU A 225 24.40 2.91 1.28
C LEU A 225 25.19 3.92 0.44
N ALA A 226 24.94 5.21 0.65
CA ALA A 226 25.56 6.28 -0.12
C ALA A 226 26.21 7.33 0.79
N THR A 227 27.54 7.50 0.73
CA THR A 227 28.26 8.45 1.58
C THR A 227 29.51 8.99 0.93
N THR A 228 30.06 10.05 1.54
CA THR A 228 31.34 10.62 1.14
C THR A 228 32.49 10.03 1.95
N THR A 229 33.68 9.97 1.32
CA THR A 229 34.93 9.79 2.04
C THR A 229 35.18 11.05 2.88
N TYR A 230 35.39 10.83 4.17
CA TYR A 230 35.62 11.90 5.14
C TYR A 230 36.71 11.50 6.13
N ASN A 231 37.78 12.30 6.27
CA ASN A 231 38.91 12.02 7.18
C ASN A 231 39.55 10.63 6.97
N ALA A 232 39.77 10.22 5.73
CA ALA A 232 40.19 8.87 5.36
C ALA A 232 39.27 7.74 5.90
N ASP A 233 38.00 8.04 6.12
CA ASP A 233 36.94 7.18 6.62
C ASP A 233 35.63 7.55 5.96
N ILE A 234 34.49 7.22 6.56
CA ILE A 234 33.13 7.61 6.12
C ILE A 234 32.53 8.68 7.03
N TYR A 235 31.51 9.38 6.54
CA TYR A 235 30.84 10.40 7.34
C TYR A 235 30.20 9.81 8.60
N PRO A 236 30.28 10.46 9.78
CA PRO A 236 29.93 9.86 11.08
C PRO A 236 28.54 9.25 11.17
N PHE A 237 27.51 9.90 10.63
CA PHE A 237 26.13 9.37 10.66
C PHE A 237 26.00 8.04 9.90
N MET A 238 26.71 7.86 8.79
CA MET A 238 26.74 6.58 8.08
C MET A 238 27.45 5.52 8.90
N ARG A 239 28.55 5.88 9.59
CA ARG A 239 29.27 4.96 10.47
C ARG A 239 28.39 4.48 11.62
N ASP A 240 27.70 5.40 12.31
CA ASP A 240 26.77 5.07 13.39
C ASP A 240 25.63 4.18 12.88
N TYR A 241 25.05 4.50 11.72
CA TYR A 241 24.00 3.71 11.10
C TYR A 241 24.44 2.25 10.86
N ILE A 242 25.58 2.05 10.18
CA ILE A 242 26.08 0.70 9.89
C ILE A 242 26.42 -0.05 11.20
N HIS A 243 27.01 0.63 12.17
CA HIS A 243 27.28 0.03 13.48
C HIS A 243 26.00 -0.46 14.15
N ARG A 244 24.95 0.36 14.16
CA ARG A 244 23.63 -0.02 14.71
C ARG A 244 22.95 -1.16 13.97
N LEU A 245 23.14 -1.27 12.66
CA LEU A 245 22.66 -2.42 11.89
C LEU A 245 23.39 -3.70 12.30
N THR A 246 24.72 -3.65 12.33
CA THR A 246 25.57 -4.84 12.58
C THR A 246 25.44 -5.36 14.01
N GLU A 247 25.33 -4.48 15.02
CA GLU A 247 25.12 -4.89 16.41
C GLU A 247 23.75 -5.60 16.64
N ARG A 248 22.78 -5.40 15.73
CA ARG A 248 21.46 -6.04 15.71
C ARG A 248 21.38 -7.27 14.79
N ASN A 249 22.56 -7.83 14.41
CA ASN A 249 22.63 -9.00 13.52
C ASN A 249 21.99 -8.78 12.13
N PHE A 250 22.15 -7.60 11.53
CA PHE A 250 21.68 -7.33 10.17
C PHE A 250 22.20 -8.36 9.18
N GLN A 251 21.30 -9.04 8.49
CA GLN A 251 21.59 -10.16 7.60
C GLN A 251 20.45 -10.40 6.59
N ASN A 252 20.65 -11.36 5.66
CA ASN A 252 19.66 -11.75 4.65
C ASN A 252 19.21 -10.59 3.73
N ARG A 253 20.15 -9.71 3.35
CA ARG A 253 19.84 -8.53 2.52
C ARG A 253 20.79 -8.42 1.34
N LYS A 254 20.28 -7.83 0.23
CA LYS A 254 21.12 -7.38 -0.89
C LYS A 254 21.55 -5.93 -0.62
N VAL A 255 22.84 -5.66 -0.67
CA VAL A 255 23.42 -4.35 -0.33
C VAL A 255 24.25 -3.80 -1.47
N ALA A 256 24.04 -2.52 -1.83
CA ALA A 256 24.82 -1.78 -2.80
C ALA A 256 25.51 -0.58 -2.16
N LEU A 257 26.61 -0.15 -2.76
CA LEU A 257 27.45 0.92 -2.27
C LEU A 257 27.59 2.04 -3.30
N ILE A 258 27.46 3.27 -2.83
CA ILE A 258 27.74 4.49 -3.57
C ILE A 258 28.75 5.30 -2.76
N GLU A 259 29.92 5.57 -3.32
CA GLU A 259 30.90 6.44 -2.69
C GLU A 259 31.09 7.75 -3.45
N ASN A 260 31.37 8.80 -2.70
CA ASN A 260 31.77 10.08 -3.27
C ASN A 260 33.12 10.53 -2.67
N GLY A 261 34.07 10.86 -3.53
CA GLY A 261 35.38 11.38 -3.11
C GLY A 261 36.11 12.01 -4.27
N SER A 262 36.56 13.26 -4.09
CA SER A 262 37.27 14.01 -5.13
C SER A 262 38.65 13.44 -5.45
N TRP A 263 39.29 12.90 -4.43
CA TRP A 263 40.60 12.23 -4.50
C TRP A 263 40.63 11.07 -3.50
N ALA A 264 41.33 9.98 -3.77
CA ALA A 264 41.46 8.81 -2.90
C ALA A 264 40.14 8.36 -2.24
N PRO A 265 39.10 8.01 -2.99
CA PRO A 265 37.83 7.55 -2.45
C PRO A 265 38.03 6.23 -1.68
N LEU A 266 37.49 6.12 -0.47
CA LEU A 266 37.60 4.97 0.43
C LEU A 266 36.26 4.52 1.01
N ALA A 267 35.21 5.28 0.81
CA ALA A 267 33.95 5.09 1.53
C ALA A 267 33.34 3.71 1.26
N ALA A 268 33.33 3.23 0.03
CA ALA A 268 32.79 1.92 -0.32
C ALA A 268 33.55 0.79 0.41
N LYS A 269 34.88 0.85 0.42
CA LYS A 269 35.74 -0.14 1.11
C LYS A 269 35.46 -0.13 2.61
N VAL A 270 35.38 1.06 3.23
CA VAL A 270 35.14 1.19 4.67
C VAL A 270 33.75 0.65 5.02
N MET A 271 32.70 1.05 4.28
CA MET A 271 31.34 0.54 4.49
C MET A 271 31.30 -0.99 4.40
N LYS A 272 31.91 -1.56 3.36
CA LYS A 272 31.93 -3.02 3.16
C LYS A 272 32.62 -3.75 4.32
N ASN A 273 33.74 -3.26 4.79
CA ASN A 273 34.51 -3.84 5.91
C ASN A 273 33.70 -3.79 7.22
N MET A 274 32.85 -2.80 7.43
CA MET A 274 32.03 -2.72 8.64
C MET A 274 30.99 -3.84 8.75
N PHE A 275 30.66 -4.51 7.65
CA PHE A 275 29.80 -5.69 7.64
C PHE A 275 30.58 -7.02 7.76
N GLU A 276 31.91 -6.99 8.02
CA GLU A 276 32.67 -8.20 8.34
C GLU A 276 32.03 -8.87 9.57
N GLY A 277 31.63 -10.13 9.40
CA GLY A 277 30.90 -10.88 10.43
C GLY A 277 29.37 -10.87 10.29
N SER A 278 28.79 -9.99 9.48
CA SER A 278 27.38 -10.08 9.11
C SER A 278 27.14 -11.27 8.17
N LYS A 279 26.04 -12.00 8.41
CA LYS A 279 25.73 -13.22 7.66
C LYS A 279 24.85 -12.90 6.45
N GLN A 280 25.06 -13.66 5.36
CA GLN A 280 24.14 -13.64 4.21
C GLN A 280 23.88 -12.23 3.64
N ILE A 281 24.91 -11.40 3.56
CA ILE A 281 24.88 -10.14 2.83
C ILE A 281 25.27 -10.43 1.38
N ALA A 282 24.30 -10.27 0.47
CA ALA A 282 24.53 -10.34 -0.98
C ALA A 282 24.93 -8.96 -1.48
N TRP A 283 26.21 -8.78 -1.80
CA TRP A 283 26.71 -7.51 -2.34
C TRP A 283 26.30 -7.35 -3.80
N ALA A 284 25.93 -6.12 -4.19
CA ALA A 284 25.85 -5.76 -5.60
C ALA A 284 27.20 -5.90 -6.27
N ASN A 285 27.20 -6.33 -7.54
CA ASN A 285 28.40 -6.35 -8.35
C ASN A 285 28.85 -4.94 -8.72
N THR A 286 27.88 -4.03 -8.87
CA THR A 286 28.08 -2.63 -9.22
C THR A 286 28.27 -1.80 -7.96
N THR A 287 29.43 -1.13 -7.85
CA THR A 287 29.66 -0.03 -6.91
C THR A 287 29.67 1.27 -7.70
N VAL A 288 28.96 2.29 -7.23
CA VAL A 288 28.93 3.59 -7.90
C VAL A 288 30.00 4.51 -7.34
N HIS A 289 30.84 5.06 -8.22
CA HIS A 289 31.95 5.95 -7.86
C HIS A 289 31.67 7.37 -8.35
N ILE A 290 31.52 8.30 -7.41
CA ILE A 290 31.30 9.72 -7.72
C ILE A 290 32.58 10.47 -7.39
N LYS A 291 33.07 11.24 -8.36
CA LYS A 291 34.22 12.14 -8.16
C LYS A 291 33.72 13.58 -8.04
N SER A 292 33.33 13.98 -6.83
CA SER A 292 32.69 15.26 -6.50
C SER A 292 31.24 15.37 -6.99
N ALA A 293 31.00 15.49 -8.29
CA ALA A 293 29.67 15.59 -8.92
C ALA A 293 29.41 14.41 -9.86
N LEU A 294 28.15 14.21 -10.22
CA LEU A 294 27.77 13.20 -11.20
C LEU A 294 28.36 13.51 -12.58
N SER A 295 29.10 12.54 -13.11
CA SER A 295 29.63 12.50 -14.49
C SER A 295 28.85 11.48 -15.30
N ASP A 296 29.11 11.42 -16.61
CA ASP A 296 28.54 10.39 -17.50
C ASP A 296 28.96 8.98 -17.07
N GLU A 297 30.19 8.81 -16.59
CA GLU A 297 30.70 7.56 -16.05
C GLU A 297 29.91 7.11 -14.81
N SER A 298 29.74 7.99 -13.80
CA SER A 298 28.95 7.67 -12.60
C SER A 298 27.46 7.48 -12.89
N ARG A 299 26.92 8.14 -13.92
CA ARG A 299 25.54 7.90 -14.39
C ARG A 299 25.39 6.52 -15.02
N ALA A 300 26.40 6.08 -15.79
CA ALA A 300 26.40 4.72 -16.36
C ALA A 300 26.46 3.66 -15.24
N GLU A 301 27.26 3.87 -14.19
CA GLU A 301 27.29 2.98 -13.03
C GLU A 301 25.95 2.98 -12.27
N LEU A 302 25.29 4.14 -12.10
CA LEU A 302 23.95 4.21 -11.51
C LEU A 302 22.94 3.39 -12.33
N ASN A 303 22.95 3.53 -13.65
CA ASN A 303 22.07 2.76 -14.53
C ASN A 303 22.34 1.25 -14.41
N ALA A 304 23.61 0.82 -14.38
CA ALA A 304 23.98 -0.57 -14.18
C ALA A 304 23.50 -1.12 -12.82
N LEU A 305 23.60 -0.33 -11.76
CA LEU A 305 23.07 -0.68 -10.43
C LEU A 305 21.55 -0.84 -10.45
N VAL A 306 20.84 0.05 -11.16
CA VAL A 306 19.38 -0.04 -11.32
C VAL A 306 19.00 -1.34 -12.01
N GLU A 307 19.63 -1.67 -13.12
CA GLU A 307 19.36 -2.93 -13.83
C GLU A 307 19.64 -4.15 -12.94
N GLU A 308 20.76 -4.16 -12.19
CA GLU A 308 21.08 -5.24 -11.27
C GLU A 308 20.07 -5.40 -10.13
N PHE A 309 19.60 -4.28 -9.57
CA PHE A 309 18.69 -4.28 -8.40
C PHE A 309 17.24 -4.55 -8.77
N CYS A 310 16.84 -4.24 -10.00
CA CYS A 310 15.47 -4.42 -10.47
C CYS A 310 15.24 -5.72 -11.25
N GLN A 311 16.25 -6.56 -11.48
CA GLN A 311 16.10 -7.80 -12.22
C GLN A 311 14.96 -8.68 -11.71
N ASP A 312 14.82 -8.82 -10.39
CA ASP A 312 13.79 -9.63 -9.76
C ASP A 312 12.39 -9.01 -10.00
N TYR A 313 12.30 -7.69 -10.01
CA TYR A 313 11.04 -6.97 -10.25
C TYR A 313 10.64 -7.03 -11.71
N ILE A 314 11.60 -6.93 -12.64
CA ILE A 314 11.37 -7.06 -14.08
C ILE A 314 10.95 -8.50 -14.42
N ALA A 315 11.60 -9.51 -13.84
CA ALA A 315 11.24 -10.91 -14.04
C ALA A 315 9.83 -11.23 -13.48
N GLN A 316 9.47 -10.68 -12.32
CA GLN A 316 8.12 -10.81 -11.76
C GLN A 316 7.07 -10.07 -12.63
N HIS A 317 7.43 -8.95 -13.25
CA HIS A 317 6.55 -8.23 -14.18
C HIS A 317 6.36 -8.96 -15.51
N SER A 318 7.26 -9.86 -15.89
CA SER A 318 7.07 -10.74 -17.06
C SER A 318 6.20 -11.97 -16.77
N GLU A 319 6.06 -12.35 -15.50
CA GLU A 319 5.19 -13.45 -15.03
C GLU A 319 3.93 -12.99 -14.31
N THR A 320 3.93 -11.79 -13.71
CA THR A 320 2.75 -11.13 -13.15
C THR A 320 2.54 -9.82 -13.90
N ALA A 321 1.64 -9.84 -14.88
CA ALA A 321 1.12 -8.63 -15.51
C ALA A 321 0.82 -7.55 -14.45
N ASN A 322 1.35 -6.36 -14.71
CA ASN A 322 0.99 -5.05 -14.18
C ASN A 322 -0.06 -5.06 -13.03
N LYS A 323 0.37 -4.97 -11.76
CA LYS A 323 -0.54 -4.94 -10.60
C LYS A 323 -1.62 -3.85 -10.67
N ASN A 324 -1.45 -2.85 -11.56
CA ASN A 324 -2.38 -1.77 -11.85
C ASN A 324 -2.68 -1.71 -13.35
N ASP A 325 -2.84 -2.86 -14.00
CA ASP A 325 -3.33 -2.88 -15.36
C ASP A 325 -4.78 -2.42 -15.37
N LEU A 326 -4.97 -1.14 -15.69
CA LEU A 326 -6.30 -0.54 -15.82
C LEU A 326 -7.14 -1.21 -16.91
N SER A 327 -6.53 -2.01 -17.80
CA SER A 327 -7.27 -2.83 -18.75
C SER A 327 -8.12 -3.90 -18.06
N ALA A 328 -7.79 -4.29 -16.82
CA ALA A 328 -8.62 -5.13 -15.97
C ALA A 328 -10.03 -4.55 -15.77
N LEU A 329 -10.19 -3.22 -15.81
CA LEU A 329 -11.49 -2.54 -15.74
C LEU A 329 -12.38 -2.88 -16.95
N PHE A 330 -11.81 -3.21 -18.10
CA PHE A 330 -12.57 -3.63 -19.28
C PHE A 330 -13.16 -5.05 -19.15
N ASN A 331 -12.69 -5.84 -18.20
CA ASN A 331 -13.26 -7.15 -17.87
C ASN A 331 -14.47 -7.06 -16.93
N ILE A 332 -14.77 -5.88 -16.38
CA ILE A 332 -16.01 -5.66 -15.68
C ILE A 332 -17.14 -5.69 -16.72
N GLY A 333 -18.11 -6.59 -16.54
CA GLY A 333 -19.23 -6.74 -17.43
C GLY A 333 -20.16 -5.52 -17.38
N TYR A 334 -19.97 -4.59 -18.31
CA TYR A 334 -20.84 -3.42 -18.44
C TYR A 334 -21.87 -3.62 -19.55
N GLY A 335 -23.13 -3.27 -19.26
CA GLY A 335 -24.10 -2.95 -20.29
C GLY A 335 -23.81 -1.59 -20.93
N LEU A 336 -24.43 -1.28 -22.06
CA LEU A 336 -24.39 0.04 -22.69
C LEU A 336 -25.79 0.65 -22.77
N TYR A 337 -25.85 1.91 -22.40
CA TYR A 337 -27.11 2.62 -22.20
C TYR A 337 -27.06 4.02 -22.81
N VAL A 338 -28.20 4.51 -23.29
CA VAL A 338 -28.42 5.94 -23.54
C VAL A 338 -29.22 6.52 -22.38
N VAL A 339 -28.62 7.42 -21.61
CA VAL A 339 -29.33 8.21 -20.61
C VAL A 339 -29.85 9.48 -21.28
N THR A 340 -31.17 9.74 -21.21
CA THR A 340 -31.78 10.92 -21.78
C THR A 340 -32.27 11.89 -20.70
N SER A 341 -32.23 13.17 -21.01
CA SER A 341 -32.64 14.27 -20.15
C SER A 341 -33.14 15.45 -21.03
N ASN A 342 -33.80 16.43 -20.42
CA ASN A 342 -34.25 17.63 -21.11
C ASN A 342 -33.89 18.87 -20.25
N ASP A 343 -33.31 19.89 -20.87
CA ASP A 343 -32.86 21.12 -20.20
C ASP A 343 -33.96 22.22 -20.20
N GLY A 344 -35.19 21.87 -20.55
CA GLY A 344 -36.32 22.80 -20.71
C GLY A 344 -36.40 23.44 -22.11
N ARG A 345 -35.44 23.17 -22.99
CA ARG A 345 -35.37 23.71 -24.36
C ARG A 345 -35.33 22.60 -25.40
N ARG A 346 -34.57 21.52 -25.14
CA ARG A 346 -34.40 20.40 -26.06
C ARG A 346 -34.08 19.11 -25.34
N ASP A 347 -34.41 18.02 -26.01
CA ASP A 347 -34.03 16.68 -25.59
C ASP A 347 -32.54 16.44 -25.79
N ASN A 348 -31.94 15.75 -24.85
CA ASN A 348 -30.54 15.43 -24.83
C ASN A 348 -30.31 13.98 -24.40
N GLY A 349 -29.12 13.46 -24.70
CA GLY A 349 -28.74 12.11 -24.26
C GLY A 349 -27.24 11.91 -24.29
N LEU A 350 -26.77 10.91 -23.53
CA LEU A 350 -25.36 10.48 -23.51
C LEU A 350 -25.26 8.96 -23.34
N ILE A 351 -24.18 8.38 -23.88
CA ILE A 351 -23.83 6.98 -23.63
C ILE A 351 -23.23 6.86 -22.24
N VAL A 352 -23.66 5.87 -21.48
CA VAL A 352 -23.06 5.45 -20.21
C VAL A 352 -22.97 3.93 -20.16
N ASN A 353 -21.96 3.43 -19.41
CA ASN A 353 -21.77 2.01 -19.11
C ASN A 353 -21.84 1.74 -17.60
N THR A 354 -21.88 2.76 -16.78
CA THR A 354 -21.81 2.71 -15.31
C THR A 354 -23.21 2.75 -14.71
N VAL A 355 -23.99 1.71 -14.98
CA VAL A 355 -25.34 1.52 -14.46
C VAL A 355 -25.42 0.19 -13.73
N SER A 356 -25.99 0.19 -12.52
CA SER A 356 -26.21 -1.03 -11.76
C SER A 356 -27.47 -0.93 -10.88
N GLN A 357 -28.15 -2.06 -10.69
CA GLN A 357 -29.16 -2.17 -9.65
C GLN A 357 -28.46 -2.27 -8.29
N VAL A 358 -28.84 -1.43 -7.33
CA VAL A 358 -28.22 -1.38 -6.00
C VAL A 358 -29.11 -1.92 -4.88
N THR A 359 -30.42 -1.90 -5.04
CA THR A 359 -31.38 -2.53 -4.12
C THR A 359 -32.56 -3.12 -4.88
N ASN A 360 -33.20 -4.12 -4.29
CA ASN A 360 -34.39 -4.79 -4.86
C ASN A 360 -35.68 -4.50 -4.10
N THR A 361 -35.62 -3.96 -2.89
CA THR A 361 -36.81 -3.59 -2.10
C THR A 361 -36.47 -2.36 -1.24
N PRO A 362 -36.87 -1.16 -1.67
CA PRO A 362 -37.39 -0.80 -3.01
C PRO A 362 -36.32 -0.95 -4.10
N ASN A 363 -36.77 -1.15 -5.36
CA ASN A 363 -35.83 -1.17 -6.49
C ASN A 363 -35.18 0.18 -6.69
N ARG A 364 -33.84 0.19 -6.68
CA ARG A 364 -33.05 1.39 -6.98
C ARG A 364 -31.94 1.08 -7.98
N ILE A 365 -31.69 2.07 -8.83
CA ILE A 365 -30.62 2.03 -9.85
C ILE A 365 -29.62 3.11 -9.54
N ALA A 366 -28.33 2.76 -9.56
CA ALA A 366 -27.24 3.72 -9.59
C ALA A 366 -26.84 4.02 -11.03
N VAL A 367 -26.72 5.30 -11.38
CA VAL A 367 -26.21 5.79 -12.66
C VAL A 367 -25.07 6.74 -12.37
N THR A 368 -23.86 6.41 -12.83
CA THR A 368 -22.67 7.26 -12.60
C THR A 368 -22.30 7.99 -13.88
N ILE A 369 -22.20 9.32 -13.81
CA ILE A 369 -22.00 10.19 -14.98
C ILE A 369 -20.81 11.12 -14.73
N ASN A 370 -19.89 11.22 -15.71
CA ASN A 370 -18.79 12.15 -15.66
C ASN A 370 -19.28 13.61 -15.57
N LYS A 371 -18.76 14.37 -14.61
CA LYS A 371 -19.12 15.78 -14.35
C LYS A 371 -18.86 16.71 -15.53
N ALA A 372 -17.92 16.37 -16.41
CA ALA A 372 -17.65 17.12 -17.64
C ALA A 372 -18.80 17.04 -18.67
N ASN A 373 -19.66 16.01 -18.58
CA ASN A 373 -20.80 15.85 -19.49
C ASN A 373 -21.92 16.84 -19.17
N TYR A 374 -22.46 17.45 -20.23
CA TYR A 374 -23.56 18.41 -20.11
C TYR A 374 -24.78 17.80 -19.40
N SER A 375 -25.14 16.58 -19.75
CA SER A 375 -26.29 15.87 -19.16
C SER A 375 -26.15 15.67 -17.64
N HIS A 376 -24.93 15.59 -17.11
CA HIS A 376 -24.72 15.53 -15.66
C HIS A 376 -25.34 16.75 -14.95
N HIS A 377 -25.07 17.96 -15.46
CA HIS A 377 -25.63 19.20 -14.89
C HIS A 377 -27.16 19.26 -15.02
N VAL A 378 -27.67 18.88 -16.19
CA VAL A 378 -29.11 18.86 -16.44
C VAL A 378 -29.82 17.92 -15.48
N ILE A 379 -29.34 16.69 -15.33
CA ILE A 379 -29.93 15.67 -14.44
C ILE A 379 -29.80 16.09 -12.96
N LYS A 380 -28.67 16.67 -12.57
CA LYS A 380 -28.51 17.18 -11.20
C LYS A 380 -29.48 18.30 -10.85
N GLN A 381 -29.87 19.11 -11.86
CA GLN A 381 -30.78 20.22 -11.70
C GLN A 381 -32.26 19.76 -11.77
N THR A 382 -32.60 18.86 -12.67
CA THR A 382 -33.99 18.42 -12.91
C THR A 382 -34.43 17.28 -12.00
N GLY A 383 -33.49 16.46 -11.52
CA GLY A 383 -33.77 15.30 -10.67
C GLY A 383 -34.39 14.11 -11.40
N ILE A 384 -34.47 14.14 -12.74
CA ILE A 384 -35.08 13.06 -13.54
C ILE A 384 -34.22 12.70 -14.75
N MET A 385 -34.32 11.44 -15.20
CA MET A 385 -33.69 10.93 -16.41
C MET A 385 -34.45 9.70 -16.92
N ASN A 386 -34.28 9.36 -18.21
CA ASN A 386 -34.64 8.04 -18.72
C ASN A 386 -33.38 7.24 -19.03
N LEU A 387 -33.39 5.96 -18.70
CA LEU A 387 -32.38 4.98 -19.02
C LEU A 387 -32.86 4.08 -20.15
N ASN A 388 -32.20 4.12 -21.29
CA ASN A 388 -32.51 3.30 -22.47
C ASN A 388 -31.47 2.19 -22.59
N CYS A 389 -31.86 0.93 -22.42
CA CYS A 389 -30.97 -0.23 -22.52
C CYS A 389 -30.74 -0.58 -24.00
N LEU A 390 -29.55 -0.33 -24.52
CA LEU A 390 -29.22 -0.61 -25.91
C LEU A 390 -29.25 -2.12 -26.21
N SER A 391 -29.84 -2.47 -27.34
CA SER A 391 -29.80 -3.82 -27.89
C SER A 391 -28.60 -4.04 -28.82
N THR A 392 -28.25 -5.29 -29.07
CA THR A 392 -27.14 -5.66 -29.98
C THR A 392 -27.40 -5.22 -31.44
N GLU A 393 -28.58 -4.76 -31.76
CA GLU A 393 -28.91 -4.20 -33.08
C GLU A 393 -28.56 -2.70 -33.20
N ALA A 394 -28.11 -2.04 -32.15
CA ALA A 394 -27.78 -0.62 -32.21
C ALA A 394 -26.52 -0.40 -33.08
N PRO A 395 -26.63 0.41 -34.17
CA PRO A 395 -25.53 0.68 -35.07
C PRO A 395 -24.53 1.68 -34.44
N PHE A 396 -23.34 1.77 -35.01
CA PHE A 396 -22.30 2.68 -34.53
C PHE A 396 -22.71 4.15 -34.50
N ASP A 397 -23.61 4.58 -35.38
CA ASP A 397 -24.12 5.95 -35.46
C ASP A 397 -24.77 6.42 -34.14
N ILE A 398 -25.39 5.49 -33.39
CA ILE A 398 -25.94 5.78 -32.05
C ILE A 398 -24.83 6.21 -31.11
N PHE A 399 -23.68 5.53 -31.17
CA PHE A 399 -22.54 5.86 -30.34
C PHE A 399 -21.85 7.16 -30.76
N GLN A 400 -21.77 7.44 -32.07
CA GLN A 400 -21.27 8.73 -32.57
C GLN A 400 -22.14 9.89 -32.12
N THR A 401 -23.45 9.74 -32.18
CA THR A 401 -24.38 10.81 -31.83
C THR A 401 -24.46 11.06 -30.33
N PHE A 402 -24.69 10.00 -29.55
CA PHE A 402 -24.91 10.15 -28.11
C PHE A 402 -23.61 10.07 -27.27
N GLY A 403 -22.53 9.49 -27.82
CA GLY A 403 -21.25 9.32 -27.12
C GLY A 403 -20.20 10.39 -27.42
N PHE A 404 -20.06 10.81 -28.70
CA PHE A 404 -18.93 11.65 -29.13
C PHE A 404 -19.27 13.12 -29.38
N GLN A 405 -20.53 13.52 -29.20
CA GLN A 405 -20.97 14.90 -29.39
C GLN A 405 -21.51 15.51 -28.09
N SER A 406 -21.41 16.84 -27.97
CA SER A 406 -21.97 17.55 -26.81
C SER A 406 -23.37 18.08 -27.09
N GLY A 407 -24.32 17.77 -26.22
CA GLY A 407 -25.65 18.33 -26.28
C GLY A 407 -25.76 19.84 -26.00
N ARG A 408 -24.67 20.50 -25.63
CA ARG A 408 -24.62 21.96 -25.57
C ARG A 408 -24.70 22.60 -26.95
N THR A 409 -24.11 21.98 -27.94
CA THR A 409 -23.92 22.53 -29.29
C THR A 409 -24.71 21.83 -30.36
N VAL A 410 -25.12 20.56 -30.14
CA VAL A 410 -25.78 19.74 -31.15
C VAL A 410 -27.12 19.23 -30.62
N ASP A 411 -28.14 19.27 -31.47
CA ASP A 411 -29.39 18.53 -31.26
C ASP A 411 -29.15 17.08 -31.67
N LYS A 412 -29.02 16.22 -30.68
CA LYS A 412 -28.62 14.83 -30.90
C LYS A 412 -29.71 13.96 -31.51
N PHE A 413 -30.98 14.25 -31.22
CA PHE A 413 -32.12 13.51 -31.80
C PHE A 413 -32.33 13.89 -33.26
N ALA A 414 -32.32 15.18 -33.60
CA ALA A 414 -32.40 15.65 -34.97
C ALA A 414 -31.18 15.16 -35.79
N GLY A 415 -29.96 15.23 -35.24
CA GLY A 415 -28.75 14.78 -35.90
C GLY A 415 -28.71 13.28 -36.19
N ALA A 416 -29.33 12.44 -35.34
CA ALA A 416 -29.46 11.00 -35.55
C ALA A 416 -30.61 10.61 -36.46
N GLY A 417 -31.45 11.54 -36.88
CA GLY A 417 -32.71 11.25 -37.62
C GLY A 417 -33.68 10.38 -36.80
N ILE A 418 -33.63 10.48 -35.48
CA ILE A 418 -34.51 9.73 -34.57
C ILE A 418 -35.61 10.66 -34.06
N GLN A 419 -36.87 10.28 -34.34
CA GLN A 419 -38.00 10.90 -33.68
C GLN A 419 -38.21 10.20 -32.33
N PRO A 420 -38.01 10.88 -31.19
CA PRO A 420 -38.15 10.27 -29.88
C PRO A 420 -39.61 9.94 -29.57
N LEU A 421 -39.80 8.93 -28.72
CA LEU A 421 -41.03 8.74 -27.97
C LEU A 421 -40.87 9.38 -26.58
N TYR A 422 -41.98 9.65 -25.91
CA TYR A 422 -41.93 10.28 -24.58
C TYR A 422 -42.58 9.36 -23.54
N SER A 423 -41.94 9.29 -22.39
CA SER A 423 -42.42 8.56 -21.23
C SER A 423 -43.29 9.45 -20.32
N ASP A 424 -43.87 8.86 -19.27
CA ASP A 424 -44.80 9.56 -18.36
C ASP A 424 -44.14 10.75 -17.62
N ASN A 425 -42.81 10.75 -17.45
CA ASN A 425 -42.07 11.88 -16.88
C ASN A 425 -41.76 13.01 -17.88
N GLY A 426 -42.24 12.89 -19.13
CA GLY A 426 -42.07 13.89 -20.20
C GLY A 426 -40.71 13.86 -20.90
N LEU A 427 -39.80 12.93 -20.54
CA LEU A 427 -38.48 12.80 -21.18
C LEU A 427 -38.55 11.87 -22.40
N ALA A 428 -37.68 12.17 -23.36
CA ALA A 428 -37.50 11.37 -24.56
C ALA A 428 -36.93 9.99 -24.26
N PHE A 429 -37.36 8.97 -25.01
CA PHE A 429 -36.66 7.67 -25.10
C PHE A 429 -36.59 7.22 -26.56
N LEU A 430 -35.63 6.30 -26.83
CA LEU A 430 -35.37 5.82 -28.18
C LEU A 430 -36.51 4.86 -28.66
N PRO A 431 -37.08 5.05 -29.86
CA PRO A 431 -38.15 4.18 -30.39
C PRO A 431 -37.64 2.83 -30.91
N LYS A 432 -36.33 2.71 -31.16
CA LYS A 432 -35.65 1.53 -31.72
C LYS A 432 -34.22 1.41 -31.17
N TYR A 433 -33.59 0.26 -31.38
CA TYR A 433 -32.24 -0.08 -30.93
C TYR A 433 -32.09 -0.23 -29.41
N ILE A 434 -33.23 -0.36 -28.71
CA ILE A 434 -33.30 -0.65 -27.27
C ILE A 434 -34.16 -1.90 -27.04
N ASN A 435 -33.84 -2.62 -25.97
CA ASN A 435 -34.68 -3.73 -25.53
C ASN A 435 -35.59 -3.37 -24.35
N SER A 436 -35.26 -2.32 -23.62
CA SER A 436 -36.05 -1.79 -22.51
C SER A 436 -35.68 -0.34 -22.21
N PHE A 437 -36.61 0.37 -21.54
CA PHE A 437 -36.27 1.64 -20.91
C PHE A 437 -36.87 1.75 -19.52
N MET A 438 -36.31 2.66 -18.71
CA MET A 438 -36.77 3.00 -17.37
C MET A 438 -36.77 4.51 -17.19
N SER A 439 -37.86 5.06 -16.64
CA SER A 439 -37.90 6.43 -16.15
C SER A 439 -37.42 6.44 -14.71
N LEU A 440 -36.45 7.29 -14.43
CA LEU A 440 -35.75 7.36 -13.16
C LEU A 440 -35.94 8.72 -12.50
N LYS A 441 -36.19 8.70 -11.18
CA LYS A 441 -36.18 9.89 -10.32
C LYS A 441 -35.02 9.80 -9.35
N VAL A 442 -34.20 10.85 -9.29
CA VAL A 442 -33.04 10.93 -8.40
C VAL A 442 -33.52 11.07 -6.96
N GLU A 443 -33.11 10.14 -6.10
CA GLU A 443 -33.36 10.16 -4.66
C GLU A 443 -32.14 10.68 -3.87
N GLN A 444 -30.93 10.37 -4.37
CA GLN A 444 -29.68 10.80 -3.75
C GLN A 444 -28.61 11.06 -4.82
N TYR A 445 -27.81 12.07 -4.61
CA TYR A 445 -26.61 12.37 -5.40
C TYR A 445 -25.37 12.22 -4.51
N ILE A 446 -24.39 11.44 -5.00
CA ILE A 446 -23.09 11.27 -4.35
C ILE A 446 -22.03 11.90 -5.24
N ASP A 447 -21.33 12.87 -4.70
CA ASP A 447 -20.22 13.52 -5.39
C ASP A 447 -18.98 12.63 -5.29
N MET A 448 -18.38 12.31 -6.45
CA MET A 448 -17.15 11.53 -6.56
C MET A 448 -16.21 12.32 -7.48
N ASP A 449 -14.93 12.37 -7.20
CA ASP A 449 -13.93 13.24 -7.83
C ASP A 449 -14.24 13.71 -9.26
N THR A 450 -14.18 12.83 -10.24
CA THR A 450 -14.44 13.11 -11.66
C THR A 450 -15.89 12.85 -12.09
N HIS A 451 -16.66 12.12 -11.28
CA HIS A 451 -18.02 11.65 -11.59
C HIS A 451 -19.02 12.02 -10.50
N GLY A 452 -20.30 12.01 -10.84
CA GLY A 452 -21.41 12.04 -9.90
C GLY A 452 -22.23 10.77 -10.02
N MET A 453 -22.54 10.14 -8.89
CA MET A 453 -23.41 8.97 -8.82
C MET A 453 -24.82 9.40 -8.40
N PHE A 454 -25.80 9.04 -9.22
CA PHE A 454 -27.20 9.29 -8.99
C PHE A 454 -27.88 7.98 -8.55
N ILE A 455 -28.36 7.91 -7.32
CA ILE A 455 -29.20 6.81 -6.84
C ILE A 455 -30.64 7.16 -7.12
N CYS A 456 -31.31 6.35 -7.92
CA CYS A 456 -32.62 6.66 -8.47
C CYS A 456 -33.66 5.60 -8.12
N SER A 457 -34.91 6.03 -7.90
CA SER A 457 -36.10 5.17 -7.94
C SER A 457 -36.59 5.02 -9.38
N ILE A 458 -37.24 3.89 -9.68
CA ILE A 458 -37.86 3.61 -10.96
C ILE A 458 -39.32 4.09 -10.89
N THR A 459 -39.73 5.03 -11.75
CA THR A 459 -41.09 5.54 -11.81
C THR A 459 -41.89 4.89 -12.92
N GLU A 460 -41.25 4.44 -14.00
CA GLU A 460 -41.82 3.70 -15.10
C GLU A 460 -40.77 2.73 -15.67
N SER A 461 -41.19 1.58 -16.17
CA SER A 461 -40.30 0.66 -16.89
C SER A 461 -41.09 -0.14 -17.92
N ARG A 462 -40.49 -0.32 -19.13
CA ARG A 462 -41.08 -1.12 -20.20
C ARG A 462 -40.02 -1.97 -20.91
N VAL A 463 -40.40 -3.20 -21.23
CA VAL A 463 -39.65 -4.07 -22.14
C VAL A 463 -40.15 -3.80 -23.55
N ILE A 464 -39.25 -3.44 -24.45
CA ILE A 464 -39.57 -3.06 -25.85
C ILE A 464 -39.33 -4.23 -26.80
N SER A 465 -38.26 -4.99 -26.59
CA SER A 465 -37.92 -6.14 -27.41
C SER A 465 -37.28 -7.26 -26.59
N LYS A 466 -37.12 -8.43 -27.21
CA LYS A 466 -36.37 -9.57 -26.61
C LYS A 466 -34.94 -9.70 -27.14
N VAL A 467 -34.49 -8.69 -27.88
CA VAL A 467 -33.11 -8.66 -28.39
C VAL A 467 -32.15 -8.51 -27.22
N GLU A 468 -31.01 -9.17 -27.29
CA GLU A 468 -29.98 -9.15 -26.22
C GLU A 468 -29.50 -7.72 -25.95
N THR A 469 -29.19 -7.45 -24.67
CA THR A 469 -28.62 -6.18 -24.26
C THR A 469 -27.19 -6.07 -24.76
N MET A 470 -26.84 -4.93 -25.35
CA MET A 470 -25.47 -4.64 -25.76
C MET A 470 -24.56 -4.50 -24.56
N THR A 471 -23.53 -5.33 -24.51
CA THR A 471 -22.45 -5.19 -23.55
C THR A 471 -21.29 -4.37 -24.13
N TYR A 472 -20.44 -3.81 -23.27
CA TYR A 472 -19.26 -3.07 -23.72
C TYR A 472 -18.32 -3.94 -24.58
N ASN A 473 -18.14 -5.22 -24.19
CA ASN A 473 -17.34 -6.18 -24.96
C ASN A 473 -17.96 -6.48 -26.33
N TYR A 474 -19.28 -6.63 -26.40
CA TYR A 474 -19.96 -6.83 -27.70
C TYR A 474 -19.75 -5.63 -28.61
N TYR A 475 -19.91 -4.41 -28.09
CA TYR A 475 -19.66 -3.16 -28.82
C TYR A 475 -18.23 -3.09 -29.37
N GLN A 476 -17.23 -3.36 -28.54
CA GLN A 476 -15.81 -3.30 -28.95
C GLN A 476 -15.49 -4.31 -30.07
N ASN A 477 -16.07 -5.51 -30.02
CA ASN A 477 -15.76 -6.58 -30.95
C ASN A 477 -16.58 -6.56 -32.25
N ASN A 478 -17.81 -6.05 -32.21
CA ASN A 478 -18.80 -6.22 -33.29
C ASN A 478 -19.35 -4.92 -33.87
N VAL A 479 -19.34 -3.82 -33.15
CA VAL A 479 -20.01 -2.57 -33.56
C VAL A 479 -19.02 -1.45 -33.83
N LYS A 480 -18.00 -1.32 -32.99
CA LYS A 480 -16.95 -0.31 -33.14
C LYS A 480 -16.14 -0.59 -34.39
N PRO A 481 -16.01 0.41 -35.31
CA PRO A 481 -15.16 0.23 -36.49
C PRO A 481 -13.72 -0.06 -36.08
N LYS A 482 -13.12 -1.09 -36.69
CA LYS A 482 -11.68 -1.34 -36.54
C LYS A 482 -10.94 -0.28 -37.35
N PRO A 483 -9.90 0.37 -36.78
CA PRO A 483 -9.08 1.31 -37.55
C PRO A 483 -8.47 0.62 -38.76
N ALA A 484 -8.61 1.20 -39.95
CA ALA A 484 -7.90 0.75 -41.14
C ALA A 484 -6.44 1.25 -41.05
N THR A 485 -5.58 0.49 -40.37
CA THR A 485 -4.19 0.86 -40.09
C THR A 485 -3.21 0.33 -41.18
N GLU A 486 -3.65 -0.55 -42.08
CA GLU A 486 -2.81 -1.09 -43.14
C GLU A 486 -2.20 0.03 -44.02
N GLY A 487 -0.87 0.13 -44.00
CA GLY A 487 -0.12 1.10 -44.80
C GLY A 487 -0.13 2.54 -44.24
N LYS A 488 -0.66 2.79 -43.02
CA LYS A 488 -0.62 4.09 -42.38
C LYS A 488 0.43 4.13 -41.27
N LYS A 489 1.12 5.28 -41.17
CA LYS A 489 2.03 5.59 -40.07
C LYS A 489 1.39 6.68 -39.18
N GLY A 490 1.68 6.64 -37.91
CA GLY A 490 1.20 7.64 -36.96
C GLY A 490 0.66 7.02 -35.69
N PHE A 491 -0.40 7.61 -35.13
CA PHE A 491 -1.00 7.19 -33.86
C PHE A 491 -2.50 6.96 -34.02
N VAL A 492 -3.02 5.90 -33.40
CA VAL A 492 -4.44 5.59 -33.43
C VAL A 492 -5.06 5.81 -32.05
N CYS A 493 -6.20 6.50 -32.02
CA CYS A 493 -6.97 6.68 -30.78
C CYS A 493 -7.65 5.36 -30.39
N LYS A 494 -7.31 4.81 -29.24
CA LYS A 494 -7.89 3.56 -28.70
C LYS A 494 -9.40 3.67 -28.46
N VAL A 495 -9.91 4.88 -28.23
CA VAL A 495 -11.30 5.12 -27.92
C VAL A 495 -12.18 5.10 -29.16
N CYS A 496 -11.83 5.84 -30.22
CA CYS A 496 -12.71 6.03 -31.39
C CYS A 496 -12.11 5.57 -32.73
N GLY A 497 -10.83 5.12 -32.75
CA GLY A 497 -10.17 4.68 -33.97
C GLY A 497 -9.68 5.81 -34.88
N TYR A 498 -9.72 7.08 -34.44
CA TYR A 498 -9.15 8.21 -35.19
C TYR A 498 -7.64 8.01 -35.35
N ILE A 499 -7.13 8.19 -36.59
CA ILE A 499 -5.72 8.11 -36.90
C ILE A 499 -5.14 9.52 -37.02
N TYR A 500 -4.12 9.81 -36.23
CA TYR A 500 -3.28 10.97 -36.37
C TYR A 500 -2.07 10.58 -37.24
N GLU A 501 -1.97 11.16 -38.43
CA GLU A 501 -0.89 10.91 -39.38
C GLU A 501 0.28 11.88 -39.09
N GLY A 502 1.25 11.45 -38.30
CA GLY A 502 2.45 12.22 -37.93
C GLY A 502 3.47 11.33 -37.24
N ASP A 503 4.75 11.70 -37.30
CA ASP A 503 5.85 10.93 -36.71
C ASP A 503 5.87 11.04 -35.16
N GLU A 504 5.35 12.16 -34.62
CA GLU A 504 5.22 12.40 -33.17
C GLU A 504 3.83 12.94 -32.85
N LEU A 505 3.23 12.48 -31.74
CA LEU A 505 1.96 12.99 -31.25
C LEU A 505 2.22 14.17 -30.30
N PRO A 506 1.69 15.39 -30.57
CA PRO A 506 1.87 16.55 -29.68
C PRO A 506 1.38 16.26 -28.26
N GLU A 507 2.10 16.71 -27.23
CA GLU A 507 1.77 16.47 -25.81
C GLU A 507 0.38 16.95 -25.39
N ASP A 508 -0.13 18.01 -26.06
CA ASP A 508 -1.44 18.60 -25.81
C ASP A 508 -2.49 18.16 -26.83
N PHE A 509 -2.21 17.14 -27.65
CA PHE A 509 -3.13 16.69 -28.69
C PHE A 509 -4.42 16.14 -28.08
N ILE A 510 -5.54 16.62 -28.62
CA ILE A 510 -6.88 16.17 -28.26
C ILE A 510 -7.55 15.57 -29.50
N CYS A 511 -8.01 14.35 -29.39
CA CYS A 511 -8.70 13.66 -30.48
C CYS A 511 -9.87 14.53 -31.01
N PRO A 512 -9.90 14.85 -32.30
CA PRO A 512 -10.96 15.69 -32.89
C PRO A 512 -12.33 15.03 -32.82
N LEU A 513 -12.40 13.69 -32.79
CA LEU A 513 -13.65 12.92 -32.76
C LEU A 513 -14.18 12.72 -31.34
N CYS A 514 -13.40 12.16 -30.44
CA CYS A 514 -13.88 11.76 -29.11
C CYS A 514 -13.40 12.66 -27.96
N LYS A 515 -12.53 13.63 -28.27
CA LYS A 515 -11.98 14.61 -27.30
C LYS A 515 -11.11 14.01 -26.19
N HIS A 516 -10.59 12.80 -26.36
CA HIS A 516 -9.62 12.18 -25.49
C HIS A 516 -8.20 12.69 -25.76
N GLY A 517 -7.35 12.69 -24.75
CA GLY A 517 -5.98 13.19 -24.83
C GLY A 517 -4.98 12.12 -25.28
N VAL A 518 -3.69 12.48 -25.25
CA VAL A 518 -2.55 11.70 -25.73
C VAL A 518 -2.46 10.30 -25.11
N ALA A 519 -2.84 10.15 -23.84
CA ALA A 519 -2.81 8.87 -23.12
C ALA A 519 -3.69 7.76 -23.76
N ASP A 520 -4.66 8.17 -24.56
CA ASP A 520 -5.56 7.26 -25.27
C ASP A 520 -5.14 6.97 -26.71
N PHE A 521 -3.93 7.33 -27.10
CA PHE A 521 -3.35 7.03 -28.40
C PHE A 521 -2.24 5.99 -28.27
N GLU A 522 -2.13 5.16 -29.30
CA GLU A 522 -1.03 4.21 -29.44
C GLU A 522 -0.39 4.33 -30.85
N PRO A 523 0.92 4.09 -30.97
CA PRO A 523 1.58 4.12 -32.28
C PRO A 523 1.04 3.00 -33.17
N ILE A 524 0.89 3.28 -34.45
CA ILE A 524 0.55 2.28 -35.47
C ILE A 524 1.85 1.54 -35.79
N GLU A 525 1.94 0.27 -35.41
CA GLU A 525 3.03 -0.63 -35.82
C GLU A 525 2.85 -0.93 -37.29
N GLY A 526 3.79 -0.45 -38.12
CA GLY A 526 3.81 -0.63 -39.56
C GLY A 526 4.38 -1.98 -40.02
#